data_85b9b6e2c4ed9f3acc876a94dac038ec
#
_entry.id   85b9b6e2c4ed9f3acc876a94dac038ec
#
_cell.length_a   1.000
_cell.length_b   1.000
_cell.length_c   1.000
_cell.angle_alpha   90.00
_cell.angle_beta   90.00
_cell.angle_gamma   90.00
#
_symmetry.space_group_name_H-M   'P 1'
#
loop_
_entity.id
_entity.type
_entity.pdbx_description
1 polymer ?
#
loop_
_entity_poly.entity_id
_entity_poly.type
_entity_poly.pdbx_seq_one_letter_code
_entity_poly.pdbx_strand_id
1 'polypeptide(L)'
;MKKIMTKYGDAPTAVLSDDESTGEQPLELFITDKHTEHYLSLKVGSDRNRGLLSGLLGGVSALIALIIGVWMALLGKWDGVGWMLLFGIPLLIFPIIIETRRALPLPIIFNRRTQEVYFDNEGELYHTPWKGIEAVACEFDIVGLYSGSVRNASLEVLMKRLGEPENEIMVSIGTPAGTSLEMQKGFWEYIRSYMNNGPWFDHTGAHSESNDFVKSQLDLNLKQSEYLGAWRKIIHEKKEAGDGSNYLTGTDFLMLLNNIAFYPSNKIQDFVYERAKRRSRNRWTTVVTERLEADGPTTRLIDLERERGLTV
;
A
#
# COMPACT_ATOMS: atom_id res chain seq x y z
N MET A 1 4.23 -23.46 9.95
CA MET A 1 2.90 -23.90 9.55
C MET A 1 1.92 -24.16 10.70
N LYS A 2 2.09 -25.16 11.58
CA LYS A 2 1.13 -25.39 12.71
C LYS A 2 0.81 -24.15 13.57
N LYS A 3 1.80 -23.29 13.87
CA LYS A 3 1.59 -22.05 14.63
C LYS A 3 0.71 -21.02 13.91
N ILE A 4 0.72 -21.00 12.59
CA ILE A 4 -0.04 -20.07 11.77
C ILE A 4 -1.51 -20.49 11.73
N MET A 5 -1.77 -21.78 11.47
CA MET A 5 -3.13 -22.30 11.39
C MET A 5 -3.89 -22.23 12.74
N THR A 6 -3.19 -22.35 13.87
CA THR A 6 -3.82 -22.20 15.20
C THR A 6 -4.27 -20.76 15.51
N LYS A 7 -3.71 -19.75 14.83
CA LYS A 7 -4.09 -18.34 15.03
C LYS A 7 -5.46 -18.00 14.44
N TYR A 8 -5.84 -18.66 13.34
CA TYR A 8 -7.02 -18.30 12.55
C TYR A 8 -8.21 -19.26 12.72
N GLY A 9 -8.06 -20.35 13.50
CA GLY A 9 -9.15 -21.28 13.79
C GLY A 9 -9.75 -21.90 12.53
N ASP A 10 -11.08 -21.86 12.41
CA ASP A 10 -11.84 -22.41 11.28
C ASP A 10 -12.01 -21.42 10.11
N ALA A 11 -11.30 -20.28 10.11
CA ALA A 11 -11.39 -19.31 9.04
C ALA A 11 -10.85 -19.90 7.72
N PRO A 12 -11.44 -19.55 6.55
CA PRO A 12 -10.93 -19.97 5.25
C PRO A 12 -9.47 -19.54 5.08
N THR A 13 -8.58 -20.51 4.94
CA THR A 13 -7.15 -20.31 4.82
C THR A 13 -6.59 -21.04 3.61
N ALA A 14 -5.59 -20.46 2.98
CA ALA A 14 -4.79 -21.08 1.94
C ALA A 14 -3.31 -20.95 2.29
N VAL A 15 -2.58 -22.05 2.21
CA VAL A 15 -1.12 -22.06 2.28
C VAL A 15 -0.59 -21.93 0.87
N LEU A 16 0.29 -20.96 0.67
CA LEU A 16 0.85 -20.58 -0.61
C LEU A 16 2.37 -20.77 -0.56
N SER A 17 2.96 -21.23 -1.65
CA SER A 17 4.39 -21.47 -1.77
C SER A 17 5.00 -20.72 -2.96
N ASP A 18 6.32 -20.69 -3.03
CA ASP A 18 7.07 -20.07 -4.12
C ASP A 18 6.99 -20.86 -5.44
N ASP A 19 6.79 -22.18 -5.37
CA ASP A 19 6.86 -23.11 -6.50
C ASP A 19 5.50 -23.47 -7.10
N GLU A 20 4.41 -23.39 -6.33
CA GLU A 20 3.07 -23.72 -6.80
C GLU A 20 2.28 -22.47 -7.21
N SER A 21 1.62 -22.54 -8.37
CA SER A 21 0.67 -21.49 -8.76
C SER A 21 -0.58 -21.54 -7.90
N THR A 22 -1.07 -20.37 -7.53
CA THR A 22 -2.33 -20.25 -6.76
C THR A 22 -3.58 -20.55 -7.60
N GLY A 23 -3.44 -20.62 -8.92
CA GLY A 23 -4.54 -20.73 -9.87
C GLY A 23 -5.27 -19.41 -10.16
N GLU A 24 -4.89 -18.32 -9.47
CA GLU A 24 -5.44 -16.99 -9.70
C GLU A 24 -4.56 -16.19 -10.66
N GLN A 25 -5.13 -15.17 -11.30
CA GLN A 25 -4.35 -14.24 -12.12
C GLN A 25 -3.54 -13.30 -11.22
N PRO A 26 -2.32 -12.91 -11.62
CA PRO A 26 -1.54 -11.92 -10.91
C PRO A 26 -2.31 -10.61 -10.74
N LEU A 27 -2.45 -10.13 -9.50
CA LEU A 27 -3.21 -8.94 -9.14
C LEU A 27 -2.40 -8.04 -8.20
N GLU A 28 -2.16 -6.79 -8.58
CA GLU A 28 -1.57 -5.78 -7.69
C GLU A 28 -2.65 -5.17 -6.78
N LEU A 29 -2.38 -5.03 -5.46
CA LEU A 29 -3.33 -4.53 -4.46
C LEU A 29 -3.12 -3.05 -4.09
N PHE A 30 -2.57 -2.23 -4.97
CA PHE A 30 -2.28 -0.80 -4.79
C PHE A 30 -1.29 -0.51 -3.64
N ILE A 31 -0.41 -1.46 -3.35
CA ILE A 31 0.60 -1.35 -2.29
C ILE A 31 2.04 -1.39 -2.80
N THR A 32 2.26 -1.55 -4.10
CA THR A 32 3.59 -1.47 -4.68
C THR A 32 4.15 -0.05 -4.54
N ASP A 33 5.33 0.09 -3.93
CA ASP A 33 6.08 1.36 -3.86
C ASP A 33 7.05 1.48 -5.03
N LYS A 34 7.81 0.40 -5.32
CA LYS A 34 8.71 0.32 -6.47
C LYS A 34 8.66 -1.06 -7.09
N HIS A 35 8.65 -1.09 -8.41
CA HIS A 35 8.79 -2.28 -9.22
C HIS A 35 9.98 -2.07 -10.16
N THR A 36 11.08 -2.77 -9.91
CA THR A 36 12.34 -2.61 -10.67
C THR A 36 12.78 -3.97 -11.23
N GLU A 37 13.85 -4.01 -12.00
CA GLU A 37 14.42 -5.26 -12.49
C GLU A 37 15.00 -6.13 -11.36
N HIS A 38 15.43 -5.50 -10.26
CA HIS A 38 16.21 -6.17 -9.21
C HIS A 38 15.39 -6.46 -7.96
N TYR A 39 14.45 -5.58 -7.63
CA TYR A 39 13.62 -5.74 -6.44
C TYR A 39 12.22 -5.15 -6.61
N LEU A 40 11.28 -5.76 -5.92
CA LEU A 40 9.92 -5.27 -5.70
C LEU A 40 9.83 -4.78 -4.26
N SER A 41 9.33 -3.56 -4.04
CA SER A 41 9.08 -3.05 -2.69
C SER A 41 7.59 -2.79 -2.48
N LEU A 42 7.09 -3.23 -1.32
CA LEU A 42 5.69 -3.13 -0.95
C LEU A 42 5.53 -2.21 0.25
N LYS A 43 4.57 -1.28 0.17
CA LYS A 43 4.21 -0.40 1.29
C LYS A 43 3.65 -1.23 2.43
N VAL A 44 4.06 -0.92 3.66
CA VAL A 44 3.44 -1.52 4.86
C VAL A 44 2.08 -0.89 5.11
N GLY A 45 1.14 -1.65 5.68
CA GLY A 45 -0.27 -1.27 5.78
C GLY A 45 -0.55 0.11 6.39
N SER A 46 0.29 0.61 7.32
CA SER A 46 0.15 1.95 7.90
C SER A 46 0.50 3.09 6.94
N ASP A 47 1.27 2.81 5.87
CA ASP A 47 1.69 3.81 4.88
C ASP A 47 0.51 4.35 4.09
N ARG A 48 -0.41 3.47 3.71
CA ARG A 48 -1.56 3.82 2.87
C ARG A 48 -2.48 4.86 3.52
N ASN A 49 -2.57 4.83 4.84
CA ASN A 49 -3.45 5.71 5.61
C ASN A 49 -2.77 7.03 6.03
N ARG A 50 -1.49 7.22 5.68
CA ARG A 50 -0.77 8.44 6.01
C ARG A 50 -1.37 9.65 5.27
N GLY A 51 -1.65 10.70 6.02
CA GLY A 51 -2.29 11.91 5.50
C GLY A 51 -3.82 11.85 5.53
N LEU A 52 -4.43 10.68 5.80
CA LEU A 52 -5.88 10.55 5.86
C LEU A 52 -6.49 11.44 6.94
N LEU A 53 -5.89 11.47 8.13
CA LEU A 53 -6.34 12.33 9.23
C LEU A 53 -6.24 13.80 8.84
N SER A 54 -5.10 14.21 8.26
CA SER A 54 -4.89 15.60 7.80
C SER A 54 -5.80 15.98 6.65
N GLY A 55 -6.03 15.07 5.71
CA GLY A 55 -6.93 15.30 4.59
C GLY A 55 -8.39 15.40 5.02
N LEU A 56 -8.91 14.38 5.72
CA LEU A 56 -10.31 14.34 6.10
C LEU A 56 -10.64 15.32 7.22
N LEU A 57 -9.99 15.22 8.38
CA LEU A 57 -10.30 16.13 9.49
C LEU A 57 -9.77 17.53 9.24
N GLY A 58 -8.51 17.68 8.84
CA GLY A 58 -7.90 18.96 8.59
C GLY A 58 -8.48 19.65 7.33
N GLY A 59 -8.39 18.99 6.19
CA GLY A 59 -8.76 19.56 4.90
C GLY A 59 -10.25 19.85 4.76
N VAL A 60 -11.10 18.89 5.09
CA VAL A 60 -12.57 19.08 5.00
C VAL A 60 -13.06 20.09 6.01
N SER A 61 -12.59 20.02 7.26
CA SER A 61 -12.99 20.98 8.30
C SER A 61 -12.50 22.41 7.99
N ALA A 62 -11.29 22.57 7.45
CA ALA A 62 -10.78 23.86 7.02
C ALA A 62 -11.58 24.43 5.84
N LEU A 63 -12.01 23.61 4.90
CA LEU A 63 -12.87 24.02 3.79
C LEU A 63 -14.24 24.50 4.31
N ILE A 64 -14.86 23.76 5.23
CA ILE A 64 -16.12 24.16 5.86
C ILE A 64 -15.94 25.47 6.63
N ALA A 65 -14.89 25.59 7.42
CA ALA A 65 -14.59 26.82 8.17
C ALA A 65 -14.35 28.02 7.24
N LEU A 66 -13.70 27.82 6.10
CA LEU A 66 -13.50 28.83 5.06
C LEU A 66 -14.84 29.29 4.48
N ILE A 67 -15.71 28.37 4.09
CA ILE A 67 -17.02 28.67 3.51
C ILE A 67 -17.86 29.47 4.52
N ILE A 68 -17.94 29.01 5.77
CA ILE A 68 -18.68 29.69 6.82
C ILE A 68 -18.05 31.08 7.14
N GLY A 69 -16.71 31.15 7.20
CA GLY A 69 -15.99 32.39 7.44
C GLY A 69 -16.26 33.44 6.36
N VAL A 70 -16.22 33.05 5.08
CA VAL A 70 -16.58 33.93 3.95
C VAL A 70 -18.03 34.39 4.06
N TRP A 71 -18.96 33.47 4.36
CA TRP A 71 -20.37 33.83 4.59
C TRP A 71 -20.55 34.84 5.72
N MET A 72 -19.89 34.62 6.84
CA MET A 72 -19.90 35.56 7.99
C MET A 72 -19.33 36.93 7.61
N ALA A 73 -18.24 36.97 6.86
CA ALA A 73 -17.62 38.21 6.37
C ALA A 73 -18.57 38.99 5.46
N LEU A 74 -19.28 38.32 4.53
CA LEU A 74 -20.27 38.94 3.66
C LEU A 74 -21.45 39.52 4.44
N LEU A 75 -21.79 38.95 5.61
CA LEU A 75 -22.81 39.47 6.53
C LEU A 75 -22.27 40.54 7.47
N GLY A 76 -21.00 40.95 7.36
CA GLY A 76 -20.37 41.93 8.25
C GLY A 76 -20.09 41.43 9.67
N LYS A 77 -20.20 40.09 9.92
CA LYS A 77 -19.99 39.48 11.25
C LYS A 77 -18.53 39.07 11.45
N TRP A 78 -17.64 40.05 11.62
CA TRP A 78 -16.20 39.85 11.72
C TRP A 78 -15.76 39.05 12.95
N ASP A 79 -16.51 39.15 14.07
CA ASP A 79 -16.25 38.32 15.26
C ASP A 79 -16.40 36.82 14.93
N GLY A 80 -17.39 36.44 14.12
CA GLY A 80 -17.58 35.09 13.66
C GLY A 80 -16.42 34.60 12.77
N VAL A 81 -15.87 35.45 11.91
CA VAL A 81 -14.67 35.15 11.12
C VAL A 81 -13.48 34.88 12.05
N GLY A 82 -13.28 35.70 13.10
CA GLY A 82 -12.24 35.51 14.09
C GLY A 82 -12.32 34.14 14.76
N TRP A 83 -13.50 33.70 15.16
CA TRP A 83 -13.72 32.35 15.73
C TRP A 83 -13.43 31.22 14.72
N MET A 84 -13.83 31.35 13.45
CA MET A 84 -13.56 30.37 12.43
C MET A 84 -12.06 30.22 12.18
N LEU A 85 -11.29 31.29 12.17
CA LEU A 85 -9.84 31.25 12.05
C LEU A 85 -9.18 30.65 13.30
N LEU A 86 -9.63 31.03 14.48
CA LEU A 86 -9.08 30.54 15.76
C LEU A 86 -9.20 29.03 15.91
N PHE A 87 -10.29 28.42 15.46
CA PHE A 87 -10.51 26.96 15.54
C PHE A 87 -10.12 26.23 14.25
N GLY A 88 -10.37 26.81 13.09
CA GLY A 88 -10.10 26.17 11.81
C GLY A 88 -8.61 25.99 11.53
N ILE A 89 -7.78 26.98 11.87
CA ILE A 89 -6.33 26.90 11.65
C ILE A 89 -5.68 25.80 12.50
N PRO A 90 -5.88 25.69 13.81
CA PRO A 90 -5.35 24.58 14.59
C PRO A 90 -5.86 23.21 14.13
N LEU A 91 -7.14 23.11 13.77
CA LEU A 91 -7.74 21.87 13.30
C LEU A 91 -7.11 21.38 11.99
N LEU A 92 -6.66 22.29 11.12
CA LEU A 92 -5.90 21.97 9.92
C LEU A 92 -4.43 21.63 10.25
N ILE A 93 -3.76 22.46 11.05
CA ILE A 93 -2.31 22.36 11.23
C ILE A 93 -1.92 21.20 12.15
N PHE A 94 -2.68 20.95 13.21
CA PHE A 94 -2.34 19.95 14.22
C PHE A 94 -2.24 18.52 13.66
N PRO A 95 -3.21 18.00 12.87
CA PRO A 95 -3.08 16.70 12.21
C PRO A 95 -1.86 16.64 11.28
N ILE A 96 -1.60 17.70 10.50
CA ILE A 96 -0.45 17.76 9.59
C ILE A 96 0.87 17.63 10.37
N ILE A 97 1.00 18.32 11.50
CA ILE A 97 2.20 18.23 12.33
C ILE A 97 2.38 16.82 12.88
N ILE A 98 1.32 16.21 13.40
CA ILE A 98 1.38 14.85 13.96
C ILE A 98 1.78 13.83 12.89
N GLU A 99 1.08 13.85 11.75
CA GLU A 99 1.31 12.86 10.70
C GLU A 99 2.66 13.02 10.01
N THR A 100 3.14 14.27 9.81
CA THR A 100 4.45 14.52 9.20
C THR A 100 5.64 14.25 10.14
N ARG A 101 5.41 14.27 11.47
CA ARG A 101 6.48 13.96 12.45
C ARG A 101 6.69 12.47 12.66
N ARG A 102 5.67 11.65 12.44
CA ARG A 102 5.78 10.19 12.53
C ARG A 102 6.51 9.65 11.31
N ALA A 103 7.61 8.93 11.52
CA ALA A 103 8.31 8.24 10.44
C ALA A 103 7.39 7.22 9.76
N LEU A 104 7.57 7.03 8.45
CA LEU A 104 6.99 5.90 7.75
C LEU A 104 7.84 4.66 8.00
N PRO A 105 7.23 3.47 8.12
CA PRO A 105 7.98 2.21 8.17
C PRO A 105 8.74 1.99 6.85
N LEU A 106 9.79 1.19 6.89
CA LEU A 106 10.46 0.76 5.67
C LEU A 106 9.53 -0.19 4.87
N PRO A 107 9.54 -0.12 3.53
CA PRO A 107 8.76 -1.02 2.71
C PRO A 107 9.30 -2.45 2.81
N ILE A 108 8.47 -3.47 2.68
CA ILE A 108 8.91 -4.85 2.53
C ILE A 108 9.57 -5.01 1.17
N ILE A 109 10.75 -5.64 1.11
CA ILE A 109 11.51 -5.80 -0.13
C ILE A 109 11.60 -7.27 -0.52
N PHE A 110 11.20 -7.57 -1.73
CA PHE A 110 11.43 -8.84 -2.41
C PHE A 110 12.59 -8.64 -3.38
N ASN A 111 13.78 -9.13 -3.02
CA ASN A 111 14.97 -8.98 -3.83
C ASN A 111 15.14 -10.18 -4.76
N ARG A 112 14.95 -9.98 -6.05
CA ARG A 112 15.05 -11.03 -7.06
C ARG A 112 16.49 -11.51 -7.28
N ARG A 113 17.48 -10.64 -7.07
CA ARG A 113 18.91 -10.99 -7.27
C ARG A 113 19.43 -11.90 -6.19
N THR A 114 19.08 -11.65 -4.93
CA THR A 114 19.49 -12.49 -3.79
C THR A 114 18.49 -13.59 -3.51
N GLN A 115 17.29 -13.57 -4.12
CA GLN A 115 16.20 -14.48 -3.81
C GLN A 115 15.88 -14.49 -2.31
N GLU A 116 15.74 -13.29 -1.74
CA GLU A 116 15.39 -13.07 -0.33
C GLU A 116 14.36 -11.96 -0.16
N VAL A 117 13.65 -12.03 0.94
CA VAL A 117 12.69 -11.02 1.38
C VAL A 117 13.24 -10.32 2.63
N TYR A 118 13.15 -8.99 2.67
CA TYR A 118 13.65 -8.17 3.78
C TYR A 118 12.52 -7.34 4.39
N PHE A 119 12.50 -7.30 5.71
CA PHE A 119 11.58 -6.48 6.48
C PHE A 119 12.31 -5.84 7.66
N ASP A 120 12.05 -4.56 7.91
CA ASP A 120 12.56 -3.82 9.06
C ASP A 120 11.44 -3.65 10.09
N ASN A 121 11.69 -4.12 11.30
CA ASN A 121 10.80 -3.92 12.41
C ASN A 121 11.49 -3.05 13.47
N GLU A 122 11.18 -1.75 13.44
CA GLU A 122 11.73 -0.75 14.38
C GLU A 122 13.27 -0.68 14.44
N GLY A 123 13.93 -0.99 13.34
CA GLY A 123 15.39 -0.99 13.22
C GLY A 123 16.03 -2.37 13.36
N GLU A 124 15.23 -3.41 13.55
CA GLU A 124 15.67 -4.80 13.52
C GLU A 124 15.38 -5.41 12.17
N LEU A 125 16.39 -6.00 11.54
CA LEU A 125 16.27 -6.62 10.23
C LEU A 125 15.77 -8.05 10.36
N TYR A 126 14.66 -8.33 9.69
CA TYR A 126 14.11 -9.65 9.47
C TYR A 126 14.24 -10.02 8.01
N HIS A 127 14.51 -11.30 7.75
CA HIS A 127 14.61 -11.81 6.39
C HIS A 127 14.13 -13.26 6.30
N THR A 128 13.89 -13.69 5.06
CA THR A 128 13.57 -15.07 4.72
C THR A 128 14.00 -15.35 3.28
N PRO A 129 14.56 -16.55 2.97
CA PRO A 129 14.83 -16.92 1.59
C PRO A 129 13.51 -17.05 0.82
N TRP A 130 13.53 -16.66 -0.46
CA TRP A 130 12.36 -16.85 -1.34
C TRP A 130 12.08 -18.33 -1.60
N LYS A 131 13.13 -19.08 -1.87
CA LYS A 131 13.00 -20.53 -2.12
C LYS A 131 12.58 -21.27 -0.86
N GLY A 132 11.43 -21.93 -0.93
CA GLY A 132 10.83 -22.63 0.19
C GLY A 132 10.06 -21.71 1.15
N ILE A 133 9.77 -20.47 0.74
CA ILE A 133 8.91 -19.57 1.50
C ILE A 133 7.47 -20.09 1.51
N GLU A 134 6.84 -20.00 2.67
CA GLU A 134 5.43 -20.30 2.84
C GLU A 134 4.71 -19.02 3.27
N ALA A 135 3.60 -18.71 2.58
CA ALA A 135 2.70 -17.65 2.97
C ALA A 135 1.34 -18.23 3.33
N VAL A 136 0.62 -17.55 4.21
CA VAL A 136 -0.74 -17.93 4.59
C VAL A 136 -1.68 -16.79 4.23
N ALA A 137 -2.61 -17.06 3.32
CA ALA A 137 -3.74 -16.20 3.08
C ALA A 137 -4.90 -16.66 3.96
N CYS A 138 -5.50 -15.72 4.72
CA CYS A 138 -6.59 -15.99 5.64
C CYS A 138 -7.71 -14.97 5.44
N GLU A 139 -8.95 -15.45 5.29
CA GLU A 139 -10.14 -14.61 5.21
C GLU A 139 -10.85 -14.54 6.57
N PHE A 140 -11.28 -13.35 6.96
CA PHE A 140 -11.98 -13.11 8.21
C PHE A 140 -12.97 -11.96 8.09
N ASP A 141 -14.01 -11.99 8.90
CA ASP A 141 -15.01 -10.94 8.94
C ASP A 141 -14.76 -9.99 10.12
N ILE A 142 -14.80 -8.70 9.86
CA ILE A 142 -14.83 -7.68 10.90
C ILE A 142 -16.28 -7.23 11.06
N VAL A 143 -16.88 -7.54 12.22
CA VAL A 143 -18.24 -7.13 12.54
C VAL A 143 -18.21 -5.81 13.28
N GLY A 144 -18.74 -4.76 12.66
CA GLY A 144 -18.89 -3.45 13.27
C GLY A 144 -20.32 -3.20 13.74
N LEU A 145 -20.49 -2.49 14.86
CA LEU A 145 -21.80 -2.15 15.45
C LEU A 145 -22.76 -1.44 14.46
N TYR A 146 -22.21 -0.69 13.50
CA TYR A 146 -23.00 0.12 12.54
C TYR A 146 -22.71 -0.22 11.07
N SER A 147 -21.64 -0.96 10.78
CA SER A 147 -21.20 -1.27 9.40
C SER A 147 -21.60 -2.68 8.94
N GLY A 148 -22.20 -3.49 9.81
CA GLY A 148 -22.44 -4.90 9.51
C GLY A 148 -21.14 -5.72 9.48
N SER A 149 -21.15 -6.85 8.78
CA SER A 149 -19.96 -7.66 8.54
C SER A 149 -19.23 -7.15 7.29
N VAL A 150 -17.93 -6.84 7.43
CA VAL A 150 -17.05 -6.51 6.31
C VAL A 150 -16.03 -7.62 6.17
N ARG A 151 -16.04 -8.28 5.00
CA ARG A 151 -15.08 -9.32 4.66
C ARG A 151 -13.71 -8.72 4.43
N ASN A 152 -12.69 -9.36 5.00
CA ASN A 152 -11.29 -8.97 4.88
C ASN A 152 -10.44 -10.22 4.72
N ALA A 153 -9.27 -10.07 4.11
CA ALA A 153 -8.31 -11.15 4.02
C ALA A 153 -6.90 -10.62 4.26
N SER A 154 -6.06 -11.36 4.97
CA SER A 154 -4.64 -11.06 5.17
C SER A 154 -3.78 -12.07 4.41
N LEU A 155 -2.60 -11.61 4.03
CA LEU A 155 -1.53 -12.45 3.49
C LEU A 155 -0.31 -12.28 4.41
N GLU A 156 0.12 -13.35 5.06
CA GLU A 156 1.16 -13.30 6.06
C GLU A 156 2.31 -14.24 5.71
N VAL A 157 3.54 -13.79 5.98
CA VAL A 157 4.78 -14.56 5.78
C VAL A 157 5.54 -14.60 7.09
N LEU A 158 6.15 -15.76 7.40
CA LEU A 158 7.03 -15.93 8.53
C LEU A 158 8.43 -15.44 8.15
N MET A 159 8.99 -14.54 8.96
CA MET A 159 10.35 -14.02 8.78
C MET A 159 11.16 -14.20 10.06
N LYS A 160 12.46 -14.38 9.90
CA LYS A 160 13.42 -14.58 11.00
C LYS A 160 14.28 -13.35 11.17
N ARG A 161 14.63 -13.05 12.42
CA ARG A 161 15.54 -11.95 12.74
C ARG A 161 16.96 -12.30 12.33
N LEU A 162 17.65 -11.38 11.67
CA LEU A 162 19.05 -11.56 11.29
C LEU A 162 19.92 -11.76 12.52
N GLY A 163 20.66 -12.87 12.57
CA GLY A 163 21.54 -13.26 13.67
C GLY A 163 20.84 -13.97 14.84
N GLU A 164 19.52 -14.02 14.86
CA GLU A 164 18.71 -14.69 15.88
C GLU A 164 17.57 -15.48 15.22
N PRO A 165 17.86 -16.60 14.53
CA PRO A 165 16.86 -17.33 13.74
C PRO A 165 15.72 -17.95 14.57
N GLU A 166 15.86 -18.03 15.90
CA GLU A 166 14.78 -18.45 16.79
C GLU A 166 13.73 -17.34 17.02
N ASN A 167 14.09 -16.09 16.74
CA ASN A 167 13.21 -14.94 16.84
C ASN A 167 12.45 -14.76 15.51
N GLU A 168 11.24 -15.28 15.48
CA GLU A 168 10.38 -15.29 14.30
C GLU A 168 9.20 -14.35 14.47
N ILE A 169 8.86 -13.62 13.40
CA ILE A 169 7.66 -12.78 13.36
C ILE A 169 6.80 -13.10 12.13
N MET A 170 5.49 -12.93 12.29
CA MET A 170 4.54 -12.96 11.19
C MET A 170 4.38 -11.56 10.63
N VAL A 171 4.68 -11.40 9.34
CA VAL A 171 4.61 -10.12 8.63
C VAL A 171 3.46 -10.16 7.64
N SER A 172 2.53 -9.23 7.80
CA SER A 172 1.45 -9.04 6.81
C SER A 172 2.00 -8.27 5.60
N ILE A 173 1.97 -8.91 4.45
CA ILE A 173 2.43 -8.34 3.16
C ILE A 173 1.29 -7.88 2.27
N GLY A 174 0.05 -8.27 2.58
CA GLY A 174 -1.15 -7.85 1.87
C GLY A 174 -1.91 -6.75 2.60
N THR A 175 -2.86 -6.12 1.89
CA THR A 175 -3.80 -5.15 2.49
C THR A 175 -5.03 -5.91 2.96
N PRO A 176 -5.33 -6.01 4.26
CA PRO A 176 -6.47 -6.82 4.72
C PRO A 176 -7.82 -6.19 4.40
N ALA A 177 -7.93 -4.86 4.45
CA ALA A 177 -9.20 -4.16 4.36
C ALA A 177 -9.87 -4.26 2.98
N GLY A 178 -11.06 -4.84 2.94
CA GLY A 178 -11.89 -4.91 1.72
C GLY A 178 -11.36 -5.91 0.67
N THR A 179 -10.51 -6.86 1.07
CA THR A 179 -9.98 -7.89 0.16
C THR A 179 -10.59 -9.26 0.46
N SER A 180 -10.62 -10.13 -0.53
CA SER A 180 -11.03 -11.53 -0.40
C SER A 180 -9.82 -12.46 -0.43
N LEU A 181 -10.04 -13.74 -0.12
CA LEU A 181 -9.01 -14.77 -0.21
C LEU A 181 -8.44 -14.89 -1.62
N GLU A 182 -9.29 -14.82 -2.66
CA GLU A 182 -8.88 -14.87 -4.06
C GLU A 182 -7.98 -13.68 -4.42
N MET A 183 -8.32 -12.47 -3.95
CA MET A 183 -7.48 -11.29 -4.15
C MET A 183 -6.09 -11.46 -3.51
N GLN A 184 -6.01 -12.05 -2.32
CA GLN A 184 -4.72 -12.31 -1.67
C GLN A 184 -3.92 -13.41 -2.40
N LYS A 185 -4.58 -14.43 -2.94
CA LYS A 185 -3.95 -15.42 -3.83
C LYS A 185 -3.44 -14.78 -5.12
N GLY A 186 -4.23 -13.93 -5.76
CA GLY A 186 -3.80 -13.17 -6.96
C GLY A 186 -2.63 -12.25 -6.66
N PHE A 187 -2.61 -11.63 -5.47
CA PHE A 187 -1.47 -10.81 -5.06
C PHE A 187 -0.20 -11.64 -4.78
N TRP A 188 -0.34 -12.82 -4.18
CA TRP A 188 0.78 -13.75 -4.07
C TRP A 188 1.30 -14.17 -5.43
N GLU A 189 0.41 -14.45 -6.38
CA GLU A 189 0.77 -14.79 -7.75
C GLU A 189 1.53 -13.65 -8.45
N TYR A 190 1.17 -12.39 -8.19
CA TYR A 190 1.91 -11.23 -8.67
C TYR A 190 3.34 -11.21 -8.13
N ILE A 191 3.53 -11.45 -6.82
CA ILE A 191 4.86 -11.53 -6.20
C ILE A 191 5.63 -12.73 -6.73
N ARG A 192 4.98 -13.90 -6.84
CA ARG A 192 5.58 -15.14 -7.33
C ARG A 192 6.05 -14.99 -8.78
N SER A 193 5.23 -14.42 -9.64
CA SER A 193 5.58 -14.16 -11.03
C SER A 193 6.78 -13.20 -11.12
N TYR A 194 6.81 -12.15 -10.32
CA TYR A 194 7.95 -11.25 -10.26
C TYR A 194 9.24 -11.96 -9.83
N MET A 195 9.19 -12.75 -8.78
CA MET A 195 10.38 -13.40 -8.21
C MET A 195 10.91 -14.55 -9.09
N ASN A 196 10.02 -15.35 -9.69
CA ASN A 196 10.39 -16.56 -10.43
C ASN A 196 10.56 -16.28 -11.93
N ASN A 197 9.67 -15.49 -12.54
CA ASN A 197 9.58 -15.34 -13.99
C ASN A 197 10.18 -14.03 -14.51
N GLY A 198 10.55 -13.13 -13.63
CA GLY A 198 11.17 -11.86 -13.99
C GLY A 198 10.29 -10.64 -13.70
N PRO A 199 10.81 -9.43 -13.96
CA PRO A 199 10.12 -8.19 -13.63
C PRO A 199 8.89 -7.96 -14.52
N TRP A 200 8.87 -8.54 -15.70
CA TRP A 200 7.79 -8.39 -16.67
C TRP A 200 7.17 -9.74 -16.95
N PHE A 201 5.88 -9.83 -16.76
CA PHE A 201 5.07 -11.02 -16.95
C PHE A 201 3.69 -10.64 -17.49
N ASP A 202 3.00 -11.60 -18.06
CA ASP A 202 1.65 -11.44 -18.61
C ASP A 202 0.57 -11.75 -17.57
N HIS A 203 -0.69 -11.71 -18.00
CA HIS A 203 -1.87 -11.98 -17.17
C HIS A 203 -1.94 -13.42 -16.62
N THR A 204 -1.13 -14.33 -17.15
CA THR A 204 -1.01 -15.71 -16.64
C THR A 204 0.13 -15.84 -15.63
N GLY A 205 0.94 -14.80 -15.46
CA GLY A 205 2.14 -14.79 -14.65
C GLY A 205 3.38 -15.34 -15.36
N ALA A 206 3.29 -15.73 -16.64
CA ALA A 206 4.43 -16.17 -17.42
C ALA A 206 5.34 -15.00 -17.82
N HIS A 207 6.63 -15.25 -17.99
CA HIS A 207 7.58 -14.23 -18.44
C HIS A 207 7.13 -13.58 -19.75
N SER A 208 7.25 -12.26 -19.82
CA SER A 208 6.90 -11.47 -20.99
C SER A 208 8.01 -10.47 -21.31
N GLU A 209 8.29 -10.26 -22.59
CA GLU A 209 9.17 -9.17 -23.03
C GLU A 209 8.45 -7.80 -22.95
N SER A 210 7.11 -7.79 -23.06
CA SER A 210 6.29 -6.60 -22.87
C SER A 210 6.04 -6.33 -21.38
N ASN A 211 6.09 -5.07 -21.01
CA ASN A 211 5.75 -4.61 -19.67
C ASN A 211 4.30 -4.10 -19.53
N ASP A 212 3.47 -4.25 -20.58
CA ASP A 212 2.14 -3.65 -20.66
C ASP A 212 1.20 -4.12 -19.54
N PHE A 213 1.19 -5.43 -19.25
CA PHE A 213 0.36 -5.97 -18.18
C PHE A 213 0.76 -5.39 -16.82
N VAL A 214 2.04 -5.49 -16.46
CA VAL A 214 2.55 -4.98 -15.17
C VAL A 214 2.34 -3.46 -15.06
N LYS A 215 2.59 -2.71 -16.14
CA LYS A 215 2.29 -1.26 -16.15
C LYS A 215 0.81 -0.99 -15.94
N SER A 216 -0.09 -1.71 -16.60
CA SER A 216 -1.52 -1.53 -16.41
C SER A 216 -1.95 -1.75 -14.95
N GLN A 217 -1.34 -2.73 -14.26
CA GLN A 217 -1.57 -2.96 -12.84
C GLN A 217 -1.03 -1.81 -11.98
N LEU A 218 0.17 -1.33 -12.27
CA LEU A 218 0.81 -0.24 -11.52
C LEU A 218 0.17 1.13 -11.76
N ASP A 219 -0.34 1.38 -12.97
CA ASP A 219 -1.03 2.62 -13.34
C ASP A 219 -2.33 2.83 -12.54
N LEU A 220 -2.90 1.76 -11.97
CA LEU A 220 -4.04 1.85 -11.06
C LEU A 220 -3.63 2.35 -9.65
N ASN A 221 -2.33 2.32 -9.30
CA ASN A 221 -1.82 2.76 -8.00
C ASN A 221 -1.61 4.29 -7.97
N LEU A 222 -2.71 5.02 -8.16
CA LEU A 222 -2.72 6.48 -8.22
C LEU A 222 -2.57 7.12 -6.84
N LYS A 223 -1.95 8.31 -6.81
CA LYS A 223 -2.05 9.20 -5.64
C LYS A 223 -3.48 9.70 -5.49
N GLN A 224 -3.86 10.06 -4.27
CA GLN A 224 -5.24 10.50 -3.99
C GLN A 224 -5.68 11.69 -4.86
N SER A 225 -4.79 12.63 -5.11
CA SER A 225 -5.10 13.80 -5.95
C SER A 225 -5.14 13.50 -7.45
N GLU A 226 -4.62 12.38 -7.90
CA GLU A 226 -4.58 11.99 -9.32
C GLU A 226 -5.91 11.40 -9.79
N TYR A 227 -6.74 10.90 -8.84
CA TYR A 227 -8.06 10.34 -9.18
C TYR A 227 -8.97 11.31 -9.95
N LEU A 228 -8.88 12.61 -9.67
CA LEU A 228 -9.65 13.61 -10.43
C LEU A 228 -9.23 13.65 -11.91
N GLY A 229 -7.92 13.56 -12.18
CA GLY A 229 -7.38 13.50 -13.54
C GLY A 229 -7.81 12.23 -14.26
N ALA A 230 -7.71 11.08 -13.59
CA ALA A 230 -8.13 9.79 -14.12
C ALA A 230 -9.63 9.78 -14.47
N TRP A 231 -10.50 10.30 -13.58
CA TRP A 231 -11.92 10.41 -13.86
C TRP A 231 -12.24 11.35 -15.02
N ARG A 232 -11.54 12.46 -15.17
CA ARG A 232 -11.70 13.35 -16.33
C ARG A 232 -11.35 12.63 -17.63
N LYS A 233 -10.31 11.81 -17.63
CA LYS A 233 -9.92 11.00 -18.79
C LYS A 233 -11.01 9.98 -19.15
N ILE A 234 -11.52 9.23 -18.16
CA ILE A 234 -12.62 8.26 -18.35
C ILE A 234 -13.86 8.95 -18.94
N ILE A 235 -14.22 10.13 -18.43
CA ILE A 235 -15.36 10.89 -18.95
C ILE A 235 -15.12 11.32 -20.41
N HIS A 236 -13.89 11.73 -20.74
CA HIS A 236 -13.53 12.12 -22.10
C HIS A 236 -13.62 10.94 -23.06
N GLU A 237 -13.07 9.79 -22.68
CA GLU A 237 -13.17 8.55 -23.44
C GLU A 237 -14.63 8.09 -23.66
N LYS A 238 -15.46 8.17 -22.62
CA LYS A 238 -16.91 7.88 -22.75
C LYS A 238 -17.62 8.85 -23.69
N LYS A 239 -17.22 10.14 -23.68
CA LYS A 239 -17.76 11.15 -24.58
C LYS A 239 -17.42 10.84 -26.04
N GLU A 240 -16.18 10.45 -26.30
CA GLU A 240 -15.73 10.09 -27.65
C GLU A 240 -16.41 8.82 -28.15
N ALA A 241 -16.56 7.81 -27.29
CA ALA A 241 -17.25 6.57 -27.62
C ALA A 241 -18.77 6.73 -27.81
N GLY A 242 -19.36 7.74 -27.17
CA GLY A 242 -20.83 7.93 -27.14
C GLY A 242 -21.41 8.67 -28.36
N ASP A 243 -20.58 9.14 -29.30
CA ASP A 243 -20.98 9.83 -30.55
C ASP A 243 -22.12 10.87 -30.36
N GLY A 244 -22.00 11.68 -29.30
CA GLY A 244 -22.96 12.75 -28.99
C GLY A 244 -24.21 12.32 -28.22
N SER A 245 -24.39 11.04 -27.92
CA SER A 245 -25.45 10.54 -27.05
C SER A 245 -25.17 10.79 -25.57
N ASN A 246 -26.15 10.49 -24.69
CA ASN A 246 -25.94 10.61 -23.23
C ASN A 246 -24.99 9.53 -22.72
N TYR A 247 -23.70 9.86 -22.65
CA TYR A 247 -22.61 8.97 -22.29
C TYR A 247 -22.35 8.90 -20.77
N LEU A 248 -22.88 9.85 -20.00
CA LEU A 248 -22.68 9.90 -18.55
C LEU A 248 -23.82 9.24 -17.80
N THR A 249 -23.48 8.38 -16.86
CA THR A 249 -24.42 7.82 -15.89
C THR A 249 -24.48 8.69 -14.62
N GLY A 250 -25.53 8.52 -13.80
CA GLY A 250 -25.61 9.21 -12.51
C GLY A 250 -24.42 8.90 -11.59
N THR A 251 -23.87 7.70 -11.68
CA THR A 251 -22.67 7.28 -10.94
C THR A 251 -21.43 8.05 -11.40
N ASP A 252 -21.26 8.25 -12.72
CA ASP A 252 -20.13 9.01 -13.25
C ASP A 252 -20.14 10.46 -12.76
N PHE A 253 -21.34 11.07 -12.73
CA PHE A 253 -21.52 12.42 -12.21
C PHE A 253 -21.22 12.51 -10.72
N LEU A 254 -21.72 11.56 -9.91
CA LEU A 254 -21.45 11.48 -8.48
C LEU A 254 -19.96 11.32 -8.20
N MET A 255 -19.27 10.43 -8.93
CA MET A 255 -17.83 10.20 -8.76
C MET A 255 -17.01 11.44 -9.16
N LEU A 256 -17.39 12.13 -10.24
CA LEU A 256 -16.74 13.38 -10.63
C LEU A 256 -16.91 14.45 -9.56
N LEU A 257 -18.15 14.66 -9.08
CA LEU A 257 -18.45 15.64 -8.05
C LEU A 257 -17.68 15.34 -6.76
N ASN A 258 -17.67 14.07 -6.34
CA ASN A 258 -16.90 13.62 -5.17
C ASN A 258 -15.40 13.92 -5.34
N ASN A 259 -14.80 13.58 -6.48
CA ASN A 259 -13.38 13.85 -6.73
C ASN A 259 -13.06 15.34 -6.79
N ILE A 260 -13.98 16.18 -7.28
CA ILE A 260 -13.83 17.65 -7.25
C ILE A 260 -13.89 18.15 -5.81
N ALA A 261 -14.91 17.74 -5.04
CA ALA A 261 -15.14 18.19 -3.66
C ALA A 261 -13.98 17.81 -2.73
N PHE A 262 -13.45 16.58 -2.87
CA PHE A 262 -12.35 16.09 -2.03
C PHE A 262 -10.95 16.41 -2.60
N TYR A 263 -10.83 17.04 -3.77
CA TYR A 263 -9.53 17.35 -4.36
C TYR A 263 -8.59 18.15 -3.44
N PRO A 264 -9.02 19.21 -2.73
CA PRO A 264 -8.15 19.91 -1.78
C PRO A 264 -7.69 19.02 -0.63
N SER A 265 -8.59 18.20 -0.09
CA SER A 265 -8.30 17.21 0.95
C SER A 265 -7.28 16.19 0.48
N ASN A 266 -7.45 15.66 -0.72
CA ASN A 266 -6.54 14.70 -1.34
C ASN A 266 -5.14 15.30 -1.57
N LYS A 267 -5.05 16.57 -1.96
CA LYS A 267 -3.77 17.31 -2.08
C LYS A 267 -3.05 17.45 -0.74
N ILE A 268 -3.80 17.71 0.34
CA ILE A 268 -3.23 17.76 1.69
C ILE A 268 -2.72 16.38 2.09
N GLN A 269 -3.47 15.32 1.81
CA GLN A 269 -3.08 13.94 2.09
C GLN A 269 -1.76 13.59 1.38
N ASP A 270 -1.68 13.85 0.07
CA ASP A 270 -0.46 13.60 -0.71
C ASP A 270 0.73 14.43 -0.18
N PHE A 271 0.52 15.70 0.15
CA PHE A 271 1.57 16.55 0.74
C PHE A 271 2.10 15.98 2.06
N VAL A 272 1.20 15.54 2.95
CA VAL A 272 1.56 14.97 4.24
C VAL A 272 2.33 13.65 4.03
N TYR A 273 1.87 12.79 3.13
CA TYR A 273 2.55 11.55 2.78
C TYR A 273 3.96 11.81 2.27
N GLU A 274 4.12 12.66 1.26
CA GLU A 274 5.42 12.99 0.68
C GLU A 274 6.36 13.66 1.71
N ARG A 275 5.83 14.49 2.59
CA ARG A 275 6.61 15.12 3.66
C ARG A 275 7.05 14.11 4.71
N ALA A 276 6.18 13.20 5.12
CA ALA A 276 6.52 12.10 6.03
C ALA A 276 7.56 11.17 5.39
N LYS A 277 7.40 10.83 4.11
CA LYS A 277 8.35 10.00 3.35
C LYS A 277 9.75 10.62 3.30
N ARG A 278 9.87 11.93 3.06
CA ARG A 278 11.17 12.63 3.03
C ARG A 278 11.85 12.70 4.40
N ARG A 279 11.08 12.69 5.49
CA ARG A 279 11.58 12.78 6.88
C ARG A 279 11.77 11.41 7.51
N SER A 280 11.21 10.36 6.92
CA SER A 280 11.29 9.03 7.49
C SER A 280 12.74 8.53 7.47
N ARG A 281 13.06 7.65 8.41
CA ARG A 281 14.35 6.97 8.49
C ARG A 281 14.50 5.91 7.41
N ASN A 282 14.04 6.19 6.19
CA ASN A 282 13.96 5.27 5.06
C ASN A 282 15.34 4.88 4.53
N ARG A 283 16.26 4.60 5.42
CA ARG A 283 17.57 4.05 5.07
C ARG A 283 17.63 2.65 5.63
N TRP A 284 17.59 1.72 4.76
CA TRP A 284 17.95 0.35 5.05
C TRP A 284 19.36 0.28 5.61
N THR A 285 19.65 -0.76 6.40
CA THR A 285 21.01 -1.07 6.81
C THR A 285 21.92 -1.18 5.59
N THR A 286 23.20 -0.87 5.73
CA THR A 286 24.19 -0.94 4.64
C THR A 286 24.14 -2.30 3.95
N VAL A 287 24.00 -3.37 4.73
CA VAL A 287 23.92 -4.75 4.25
C VAL A 287 22.78 -4.98 3.24
N VAL A 288 21.62 -4.37 3.47
CA VAL A 288 20.49 -4.46 2.53
C VAL A 288 20.68 -3.49 1.37
N THR A 289 21.09 -2.24 1.65
CA THR A 289 21.27 -1.21 0.62
C THR A 289 22.23 -1.66 -0.48
N GLU A 290 23.38 -2.24 -0.13
CA GLU A 290 24.34 -2.78 -1.08
C GLU A 290 23.73 -3.89 -1.97
N ARG A 291 22.84 -4.74 -1.42
CA ARG A 291 22.16 -5.80 -2.16
C ARG A 291 21.07 -5.30 -3.10
N LEU A 292 20.61 -4.07 -2.92
CA LEU A 292 19.63 -3.43 -3.82
C LEU A 292 20.30 -2.75 -5.01
N GLU A 293 21.60 -2.49 -4.96
CA GLU A 293 22.35 -1.92 -6.07
C GLU A 293 22.53 -2.95 -7.19
N ALA A 294 22.57 -2.47 -8.45
CA ALA A 294 22.69 -3.34 -9.61
C ALA A 294 23.93 -4.24 -9.56
N ASP A 295 25.05 -3.68 -9.11
CA ASP A 295 26.35 -4.37 -9.01
C ASP A 295 26.65 -4.90 -7.61
N GLY A 296 25.69 -4.81 -6.70
CA GLY A 296 25.85 -5.21 -5.30
C GLY A 296 25.97 -6.72 -5.09
N PRO A 297 26.29 -7.17 -3.86
CA PRO A 297 26.45 -8.58 -3.52
C PRO A 297 25.19 -9.38 -3.81
N THR A 298 25.34 -10.58 -4.36
CA THR A 298 24.26 -11.56 -4.57
C THR A 298 24.21 -12.64 -3.48
N THR A 299 25.19 -12.65 -2.56
CA THR A 299 25.23 -13.59 -1.43
C THR A 299 24.02 -13.35 -0.52
N ARG A 300 23.29 -14.42 -0.22
CA ARG A 300 22.11 -14.37 0.65
C ARG A 300 22.52 -14.14 2.11
N LEU A 301 21.67 -13.47 2.87
CA LEU A 301 21.89 -13.28 4.31
C LEU A 301 21.85 -14.63 5.05
N ILE A 302 20.95 -15.52 4.64
CA ILE A 302 20.84 -16.87 5.20
C ILE A 302 22.13 -17.68 5.02
N ASP A 303 22.86 -17.49 3.91
CA ASP A 303 24.14 -18.19 3.69
C ASP A 303 25.24 -17.62 4.60
N LEU A 304 25.26 -16.31 4.80
CA LEU A 304 26.18 -15.67 5.76
C LEU A 304 25.92 -16.10 7.20
N GLU A 305 24.66 -16.33 7.57
CA GLU A 305 24.32 -16.86 8.90
C GLU A 305 24.79 -18.31 9.08
N ARG A 306 24.62 -19.16 8.05
CA ARG A 306 25.13 -20.53 8.06
C ARG A 306 26.65 -20.59 8.16
N GLU A 307 27.37 -19.71 7.45
CA GLU A 307 28.83 -19.58 7.57
C GLU A 307 29.26 -19.21 8.99
N ARG A 308 28.44 -18.46 9.73
CA ARG A 308 28.67 -18.12 11.15
C ARG A 308 28.23 -19.20 12.11
N GLY A 309 27.76 -20.36 11.62
CA GLY A 309 27.35 -21.50 12.44
C GLY A 309 25.96 -21.39 13.05
N LEU A 310 25.12 -20.45 12.57
CA LEU A 310 23.73 -20.33 12.99
C LEU A 310 22.88 -21.40 12.30
N THR A 311 21.98 -22.02 13.05
CA THR A 311 21.01 -23.00 12.53
C THR A 311 19.81 -22.22 11.97
N VAL A 312 19.78 -22.01 10.67
CA VAL A 312 18.77 -21.17 9.98
C VAL A 312 17.81 -22.02 9.14
#